data_5f5aafd56799e01f391211621775b936
#
_entry.id   5f5aafd56799e01f391211621775b936
#
_cell.length_a   1.000
_cell.length_b   1.000
_cell.length_c   1.000
_cell.angle_alpha   90.00
_cell.angle_beta   90.00
_cell.angle_gamma   90.00
#
_symmetry.space_group_name_H-M   'P 1'
#
loop_
_entity.id
_entity.type
_entity.pdbx_description
1 polymer ?
#
loop_
_entity_poly.entity_id
_entity_poly.type
_entity_poly.pdbx_seq_one_letter_code
_entity_poly.pdbx_strand_id
1 'polypeptide(L)'
;MKNVILFAGLAILIFWYLTFSASRLDRLHHRVETSWATLDSLLQRRAAIALEVARSSITDPATSLLLTASAYQARCADIEDRSSAESVLSGALGMMLAERESIVANSDQALLHELDQLTDKIKVAISIHVESVTRTQLIRSKLVFRLFRLAGTAPLPVTYEFEADAI
;
A
#
# COMPACT_ATOMS: atom_id res chain seq x y z
N MET A 1 -14.08 -30.47 45.47
CA MET A 1 -14.19 -30.99 44.08
C MET A 1 -14.97 -30.05 43.16
N LYS A 2 -16.16 -29.52 43.52
CA LYS A 2 -16.95 -28.60 42.68
C LYS A 2 -16.18 -27.32 42.24
N ASN A 3 -15.45 -26.69 43.17
CA ASN A 3 -14.69 -25.47 42.87
C ASN A 3 -13.52 -25.74 41.91
N VAL A 4 -12.87 -26.90 41.98
CA VAL A 4 -11.77 -27.26 41.06
C VAL A 4 -12.30 -27.46 39.66
N ILE A 5 -13.45 -28.09 39.50
CA ILE A 5 -14.09 -28.27 38.18
C ILE A 5 -14.50 -26.90 37.59
N LEU A 6 -15.01 -26.01 38.41
CA LEU A 6 -15.42 -24.66 37.99
C LEU A 6 -14.19 -23.82 37.54
N PHE A 7 -13.10 -23.87 38.32
CA PHE A 7 -11.85 -23.17 37.90
C PHE A 7 -11.23 -23.78 36.67
N ALA A 8 -11.25 -25.10 36.51
CA ALA A 8 -10.76 -25.75 35.29
C ALA A 8 -11.59 -25.35 34.06
N GLY A 9 -12.92 -25.35 34.18
CA GLY A 9 -13.80 -24.89 33.09
C GLY A 9 -13.58 -23.45 32.70
N LEU A 10 -13.40 -22.54 33.69
CA LEU A 10 -13.08 -21.13 33.45
C LEU A 10 -11.74 -20.97 32.76
N ALA A 11 -10.72 -21.72 33.18
CA ALA A 11 -9.38 -21.67 32.56
C ALA A 11 -9.42 -22.12 31.09
N ILE A 12 -10.18 -23.17 30.78
CA ILE A 12 -10.37 -23.67 29.41
C ILE A 12 -11.06 -22.60 28.54
N LEU A 13 -12.10 -21.93 29.04
CA LEU A 13 -12.81 -20.86 28.33
C LEU A 13 -11.90 -19.67 28.04
N ILE A 14 -11.10 -19.25 29.02
CA ILE A 14 -10.13 -18.16 28.85
C ILE A 14 -9.09 -18.57 27.81
N PHE A 15 -8.52 -19.73 27.89
CA PHE A 15 -7.53 -20.23 26.92
C PHE A 15 -8.11 -20.29 25.51
N TRP A 16 -9.31 -20.81 25.35
CA TRP A 16 -10.01 -20.84 24.07
C TRP A 16 -10.25 -19.43 23.49
N TYR A 17 -10.71 -18.51 24.33
CA TYR A 17 -10.94 -17.12 23.95
C TYR A 17 -9.64 -16.42 23.51
N LEU A 18 -8.53 -16.63 24.23
CA LEU A 18 -7.23 -16.06 23.90
C LEU A 18 -6.69 -16.61 22.58
N THR A 19 -6.80 -17.93 22.37
CA THR A 19 -6.38 -18.58 21.11
C THR A 19 -7.19 -18.07 19.93
N PHE A 20 -8.50 -17.93 20.09
CA PHE A 20 -9.37 -17.37 19.05
C PHE A 20 -9.02 -15.91 18.75
N SER A 21 -8.74 -15.11 19.78
CA SER A 21 -8.35 -13.71 19.63
C SER A 21 -6.99 -13.55 18.95
N ALA A 22 -6.01 -14.40 19.28
CA ALA A 22 -4.70 -14.42 18.64
C ALA A 22 -4.81 -14.76 17.14
N SER A 23 -5.56 -15.80 16.80
CA SER A 23 -5.78 -16.20 15.40
C SER A 23 -6.52 -15.13 14.57
N ARG A 24 -7.38 -14.34 15.23
CA ARG A 24 -8.03 -13.19 14.59
C ARG A 24 -7.04 -12.07 14.28
N LEU A 25 -6.10 -11.81 15.19
CA LEU A 25 -5.06 -10.80 14.99
C LEU A 25 -4.09 -11.19 13.88
N ASP A 26 -3.68 -12.45 13.83
CA ASP A 26 -2.84 -13.02 12.77
C ASP A 26 -3.45 -12.79 11.37
N ARG A 27 -4.74 -13.07 11.23
CA ARG A 27 -5.46 -12.83 9.97
C ARG A 27 -5.48 -11.35 9.57
N LEU A 28 -5.53 -10.43 10.55
CA LEU A 28 -5.50 -9.00 10.27
C LEU A 28 -4.11 -8.55 9.84
N HIS A 29 -3.05 -9.05 10.47
CA HIS A 29 -1.68 -8.77 10.04
C HIS A 29 -1.43 -9.27 8.63
N HIS A 30 -1.82 -10.51 8.34
CA HIS A 30 -1.69 -11.07 6.99
C HIS A 30 -2.46 -10.26 5.94
N ARG A 31 -3.64 -9.72 6.31
CA ARG A 31 -4.40 -8.84 5.41
C ARG A 31 -3.67 -7.52 5.13
N VAL A 32 -3.00 -6.93 6.13
CA VAL A 32 -2.18 -5.72 5.95
C VAL A 32 -1.00 -6.01 5.02
N GLU A 33 -0.27 -7.11 5.25
CA GLU A 33 0.85 -7.53 4.42
C GLU A 33 0.42 -7.78 2.96
N THR A 34 -0.68 -8.49 2.76
CA THR A 34 -1.20 -8.78 1.41
C THR A 34 -1.66 -7.51 0.70
N SER A 35 -2.32 -6.59 1.41
CA SER A 35 -2.75 -5.31 0.82
C SER A 35 -1.56 -4.44 0.45
N TRP A 36 -0.49 -4.44 1.28
CA TRP A 36 0.75 -3.76 0.96
C TRP A 36 1.45 -4.36 -0.27
N ALA A 37 1.62 -5.69 -0.32
CA ALA A 37 2.24 -6.36 -1.46
C ALA A 37 1.49 -6.09 -2.78
N THR A 38 0.17 -6.03 -2.72
CA THR A 38 -0.67 -5.68 -3.88
C THR A 38 -0.42 -4.24 -4.31
N LEU A 39 -0.42 -3.29 -3.37
CA LEU A 39 -0.14 -1.88 -3.64
C LEU A 39 1.27 -1.71 -4.22
N ASP A 40 2.29 -2.30 -3.60
CA ASP A 40 3.68 -2.21 -4.07
C ASP A 40 3.81 -2.74 -5.51
N SER A 41 3.16 -3.85 -5.84
CA SER A 41 3.19 -4.40 -7.21
C SER A 41 2.60 -3.45 -8.25
N LEU A 42 1.53 -2.72 -7.91
CA LEU A 42 0.92 -1.72 -8.79
C LEU A 42 1.82 -0.48 -8.95
N LEU A 43 2.44 -0.01 -7.86
CA LEU A 43 3.40 1.10 -7.90
C LEU A 43 4.62 0.75 -8.76
N GLN A 44 5.18 -0.45 -8.61
CA GLN A 44 6.27 -0.94 -9.44
C GLN A 44 5.89 -1.01 -10.93
N ARG A 45 4.65 -1.46 -11.22
CA ARG A 45 4.13 -1.48 -12.60
C ARG A 45 4.00 -0.06 -13.16
N ARG A 46 3.47 0.90 -12.38
CA ARG A 46 3.36 2.31 -12.79
C ARG A 46 4.72 2.90 -13.14
N ALA A 47 5.71 2.70 -12.29
CA ALA A 47 7.07 3.17 -12.54
C ALA A 47 7.69 2.51 -13.78
N ALA A 48 7.41 1.23 -14.05
CA ALA A 48 7.87 0.55 -15.27
C ALA A 48 7.26 1.18 -16.52
N ILE A 49 5.95 1.45 -16.54
CA ILE A 49 5.29 2.12 -17.68
C ILE A 49 5.80 3.55 -17.84
N ALA A 50 6.03 4.28 -16.75
CA ALA A 50 6.63 5.60 -16.82
C ALA A 50 8.00 5.58 -17.51
N LEU A 51 8.83 4.54 -17.30
CA LEU A 51 10.08 4.35 -18.00
C LEU A 51 9.88 4.01 -19.49
N GLU A 52 8.84 3.29 -19.86
CA GLU A 52 8.49 3.02 -21.27
C GLU A 52 8.07 4.31 -21.95
N VAL A 53 7.22 5.10 -21.31
CA VAL A 53 6.80 6.43 -21.80
C VAL A 53 8.00 7.37 -21.96
N ALA A 54 8.90 7.42 -20.99
CA ALA A 54 10.11 8.24 -21.05
C ALA A 54 11.04 7.89 -22.25
N ARG A 55 10.98 6.64 -22.70
CA ARG A 55 11.77 6.15 -23.87
C ARG A 55 11.05 6.29 -25.20
N SER A 56 9.77 6.56 -25.15
CA SER A 56 8.96 6.73 -26.36
C SER A 56 9.19 8.11 -26.97
N SER A 57 8.67 8.32 -28.18
CA SER A 57 8.71 9.62 -28.87
C SER A 57 7.68 10.65 -28.34
N ILE A 58 6.97 10.31 -27.28
CA ILE A 58 5.91 11.15 -26.69
C ILE A 58 6.49 12.34 -25.95
N THR A 59 7.65 12.17 -25.33
CA THR A 59 8.24 13.14 -24.41
C THR A 59 9.40 13.89 -25.04
N ASP A 60 9.50 15.18 -24.74
CA ASP A 60 10.70 15.95 -25.02
C ASP A 60 11.89 15.46 -24.17
N PRO A 61 13.15 15.74 -24.56
CA PRO A 61 14.33 15.24 -23.84
C PRO A 61 14.40 15.63 -22.37
N ALA A 62 13.88 16.80 -21.97
CA ALA A 62 13.93 17.25 -20.58
C ALA A 62 12.91 16.49 -19.73
N THR A 63 11.68 16.39 -20.20
CA THR A 63 10.61 15.60 -19.56
C THR A 63 10.97 14.12 -19.50
N SER A 64 11.57 13.56 -20.55
CA SER A 64 12.07 12.18 -20.58
C SER A 64 13.11 11.92 -19.48
N LEU A 65 14.06 12.83 -19.29
CA LEU A 65 15.07 12.72 -18.25
C LEU A 65 14.45 12.78 -16.84
N LEU A 66 13.56 13.75 -16.62
CA LEU A 66 12.84 13.92 -15.34
C LEU A 66 12.02 12.68 -15.00
N LEU A 67 11.25 12.17 -15.97
CA LEU A 67 10.41 10.99 -15.81
C LEU A 67 11.25 9.72 -15.54
N THR A 68 12.38 9.60 -16.24
CA THR A 68 13.32 8.50 -16.01
C THR A 68 13.89 8.54 -14.59
N ALA A 69 14.36 9.70 -14.13
CA ALA A 69 14.94 9.87 -12.80
C ALA A 69 13.91 9.56 -11.70
N SER A 70 12.69 10.14 -11.80
CA SER A 70 11.63 9.95 -10.81
C SER A 70 11.13 8.51 -10.78
N ALA A 71 11.01 7.83 -11.93
CA ALA A 71 10.62 6.44 -12.00
C ALA A 71 11.65 5.50 -11.37
N TYR A 72 12.95 5.74 -11.58
CA TYR A 72 13.99 4.98 -10.89
C TYR A 72 13.98 5.24 -9.38
N GLN A 73 13.80 6.48 -8.96
CA GLN A 73 13.67 6.82 -7.54
C GLN A 73 12.49 6.08 -6.91
N ALA A 74 11.32 6.09 -7.54
CA ALA A 74 10.13 5.38 -7.06
C ALA A 74 10.34 3.87 -6.98
N ARG A 75 11.07 3.27 -7.92
CA ARG A 75 11.37 1.82 -7.90
C ARG A 75 12.34 1.41 -6.80
N CYS A 76 13.31 2.26 -6.49
CA CYS A 76 14.37 1.97 -5.52
C CYS A 76 14.04 2.45 -4.10
N ALA A 77 12.94 3.20 -3.92
CA ALA A 77 12.56 3.76 -2.64
C ALA A 77 12.21 2.68 -1.63
N ASP A 78 12.77 2.78 -0.44
CA ASP A 78 12.38 1.99 0.71
C ASP A 78 10.96 2.36 1.18
N ILE A 79 10.44 1.56 2.10
CA ILE A 79 9.09 1.75 2.63
C ILE A 79 8.88 3.18 3.18
N GLU A 80 9.86 3.73 3.88
CA GLU A 80 9.78 5.05 4.51
C GLU A 80 9.75 6.18 3.48
N ASP A 81 10.51 6.05 2.39
CA ASP A 81 10.63 7.06 1.33
C ASP A 81 9.64 6.85 0.17
N ARG A 82 8.90 5.75 0.18
CA ARG A 82 7.99 5.36 -0.92
C ARG A 82 6.98 6.44 -1.25
N SER A 83 6.30 7.00 -0.25
CA SER A 83 5.28 8.03 -0.46
C SER A 83 5.85 9.28 -1.15
N SER A 84 7.01 9.75 -0.68
CA SER A 84 7.71 10.90 -1.27
C SER A 84 8.13 10.64 -2.72
N ALA A 85 8.73 9.47 -2.97
CA ALA A 85 9.18 9.10 -4.31
C ALA A 85 8.02 8.95 -5.31
N GLU A 86 6.90 8.40 -4.86
CA GLU A 86 5.69 8.28 -5.68
C GLU A 86 5.04 9.64 -5.97
N SER A 87 5.09 10.60 -5.02
CA SER A 87 4.62 11.97 -5.24
C SER A 87 5.48 12.69 -6.30
N VAL A 88 6.80 12.49 -6.26
CA VAL A 88 7.70 13.04 -7.30
C VAL A 88 7.40 12.46 -8.68
N LEU A 89 7.19 11.14 -8.76
CA LEU A 89 6.80 10.47 -10.01
C LEU A 89 5.45 10.99 -10.53
N SER A 90 4.47 11.17 -9.64
CA SER A 90 3.14 11.70 -10.00
C SER A 90 3.24 13.14 -10.53
N GLY A 91 4.07 13.97 -9.92
CA GLY A 91 4.34 15.33 -10.42
C GLY A 91 4.97 15.32 -11.83
N ALA A 92 5.95 14.44 -12.06
CA ALA A 92 6.58 14.30 -13.38
C ALA A 92 5.60 13.82 -14.45
N LEU A 93 4.75 12.84 -14.11
CA LEU A 93 3.68 12.37 -14.98
C LEU A 93 2.63 13.45 -15.26
N GLY A 94 2.25 14.21 -14.24
CA GLY A 94 1.30 15.33 -14.39
C GLY A 94 1.82 16.41 -15.34
N MET A 95 3.11 16.78 -15.28
CA MET A 95 3.73 17.72 -16.21
C MET A 95 3.69 17.17 -17.65
N MET A 96 4.06 15.92 -17.85
CA MET A 96 3.99 15.27 -19.16
C MET A 96 2.55 15.25 -19.72
N LEU A 97 1.55 14.92 -18.88
CA LEU A 97 0.16 14.85 -19.31
C LEU A 97 -0.45 16.22 -19.62
N ALA A 98 0.04 17.31 -19.00
CA ALA A 98 -0.39 18.67 -19.31
C ALA A 98 0.02 19.10 -20.74
N GLU A 99 1.08 18.55 -21.27
CA GLU A 99 1.55 18.77 -22.65
C GLU A 99 0.88 17.83 -23.67
N ARG A 100 -0.02 16.96 -23.24
CA ARG A 100 -0.65 15.88 -24.02
C ARG A 100 -1.39 16.37 -25.29
N GLU A 101 -1.89 17.59 -25.32
CA GLU A 101 -2.61 18.14 -26.49
C GLU A 101 -1.74 18.20 -27.77
N SER A 102 -0.41 18.15 -27.61
CA SER A 102 0.53 18.10 -28.72
C SER A 102 0.91 16.70 -29.19
N ILE A 103 0.47 15.63 -28.48
CA ILE A 103 0.90 14.24 -28.69
C ILE A 103 -0.14 13.48 -29.52
N VAL A 104 0.10 13.32 -30.83
CA VAL A 104 -0.88 12.76 -31.79
C VAL A 104 -0.49 11.38 -32.33
N ALA A 105 0.44 10.63 -31.72
CA ALA A 105 0.84 9.32 -32.22
C ALA A 105 -0.03 8.18 -31.66
N ASN A 106 -0.68 7.39 -32.53
CA ASN A 106 -1.61 6.34 -32.15
C ASN A 106 -1.00 5.16 -31.35
N SER A 107 0.30 4.90 -31.48
CA SER A 107 0.99 3.81 -30.75
C SER A 107 1.15 4.10 -29.25
N ASP A 108 1.16 5.34 -28.89
CA ASP A 108 1.49 5.80 -27.54
C ASP A 108 0.24 5.97 -26.67
N GLN A 109 -0.94 6.02 -27.26
CA GLN A 109 -2.22 6.09 -26.56
C GLN A 109 -2.49 4.85 -25.68
N ALA A 110 -1.98 3.70 -26.07
CA ALA A 110 -2.15 2.47 -25.29
C ALA A 110 -1.38 2.54 -23.95
N LEU A 111 -0.15 3.08 -23.96
CA LEU A 111 0.66 3.26 -22.75
C LEU A 111 0.01 4.29 -21.80
N LEU A 112 -0.49 5.38 -22.35
CA LEU A 112 -1.17 6.43 -21.56
C LEU A 112 -2.48 5.90 -20.96
N HIS A 113 -3.23 5.09 -21.70
CA HIS A 113 -4.43 4.47 -21.19
C HIS A 113 -4.15 3.42 -20.09
N GLU A 114 -3.08 2.63 -20.25
CA GLU A 114 -2.63 1.71 -19.20
C GLU A 114 -2.21 2.46 -17.94
N LEU A 115 -1.54 3.61 -18.08
CA LEU A 115 -1.14 4.46 -16.97
C LEU A 115 -2.36 5.01 -16.20
N ASP A 116 -3.38 5.52 -16.91
CA ASP A 116 -4.62 6.00 -16.33
C ASP A 116 -5.33 4.87 -15.53
N GLN A 117 -5.47 3.69 -16.13
CA GLN A 117 -6.06 2.53 -15.46
C GLN A 117 -5.29 2.07 -14.22
N LEU A 118 -3.95 2.16 -14.27
CA LEU A 118 -3.11 1.82 -13.11
C LEU A 118 -3.28 2.84 -11.99
N THR A 119 -3.37 4.12 -12.31
CA THR A 119 -3.61 5.19 -11.34
C THR A 119 -4.91 4.95 -10.59
N ASP A 120 -5.99 4.60 -11.29
CA ASP A 120 -7.26 4.28 -10.64
C ASP A 120 -7.16 3.03 -9.75
N LYS A 121 -6.46 1.98 -10.20
CA LYS A 121 -6.24 0.77 -9.39
C LYS A 121 -5.40 1.07 -8.13
N ILE A 122 -4.40 1.94 -8.25
CA ILE A 122 -3.56 2.37 -7.13
C ILE A 122 -4.40 3.11 -6.09
N LYS A 123 -5.28 4.05 -6.49
CA LYS A 123 -6.20 4.76 -5.58
C LYS A 123 -7.07 3.78 -4.77
N VAL A 124 -7.62 2.78 -5.44
CA VAL A 124 -8.40 1.73 -4.77
C VAL A 124 -7.52 0.89 -3.84
N ALA A 125 -6.31 0.50 -4.26
CA ALA A 125 -5.40 -0.29 -3.45
C ALA A 125 -4.93 0.48 -2.19
N ILE A 126 -4.68 1.79 -2.30
CA ILE A 126 -4.37 2.67 -1.16
C ILE A 126 -5.53 2.65 -0.16
N SER A 127 -6.76 2.84 -0.61
CA SER A 127 -7.93 2.86 0.28
C SER A 127 -8.12 1.53 1.03
N ILE A 128 -7.91 0.39 0.34
CA ILE A 128 -7.97 -0.95 0.94
C ILE A 128 -6.85 -1.14 1.96
N HIS A 129 -5.63 -0.67 1.65
CA HIS A 129 -4.50 -0.78 2.57
C HIS A 129 -4.73 0.06 3.84
N VAL A 130 -5.12 1.33 3.69
CA VAL A 130 -5.43 2.24 4.80
C VAL A 130 -6.55 1.66 5.68
N GLU A 131 -7.63 1.14 5.10
CA GLU A 131 -8.68 0.47 5.86
C GLU A 131 -8.14 -0.74 6.65
N SER A 132 -7.30 -1.58 6.02
CA SER A 132 -6.72 -2.77 6.64
C SER A 132 -5.82 -2.41 7.82
N VAL A 133 -4.98 -1.37 7.68
CA VAL A 133 -4.13 -0.82 8.75
C VAL A 133 -4.98 -0.28 9.90
N THR A 134 -5.92 0.62 9.59
CA THR A 134 -6.80 1.26 10.60
C THR A 134 -7.58 0.21 11.40
N ARG A 135 -8.14 -0.78 10.72
CA ARG A 135 -8.88 -1.87 11.35
C ARG A 135 -8.00 -2.70 12.29
N THR A 136 -6.75 -2.96 11.88
CA THR A 136 -5.78 -3.70 12.69
C THR A 136 -5.38 -2.89 13.92
N GLN A 137 -5.10 -1.60 13.77
CA GLN A 137 -4.78 -0.70 14.89
C GLN A 137 -5.93 -0.61 15.90
N LEU A 138 -7.17 -0.45 15.44
CA LEU A 138 -8.37 -0.42 16.29
C LEU A 138 -8.56 -1.71 17.11
N ILE A 139 -8.25 -2.87 16.54
CA ILE A 139 -8.36 -4.14 17.26
C ILE A 139 -7.23 -4.29 18.26
N ARG A 140 -5.99 -3.92 17.90
CA ARG A 140 -4.84 -3.94 18.82
C ARG A 140 -4.99 -2.99 20.01
N SER A 141 -5.71 -1.89 19.85
CA SER A 141 -5.96 -0.91 20.93
C SER A 141 -6.88 -1.44 22.03
N LYS A 142 -7.65 -2.51 21.80
CA LYS A 142 -8.56 -3.08 22.80
C LYS A 142 -7.80 -3.64 23.99
N LEU A 143 -8.35 -3.41 25.20
CA LEU A 143 -7.74 -3.78 26.48
C LEU A 143 -7.27 -5.24 26.55
N VAL A 144 -8.04 -6.18 25.99
CA VAL A 144 -7.70 -7.61 26.00
C VAL A 144 -6.39 -7.87 25.28
N PHE A 145 -6.17 -7.26 24.09
CA PHE A 145 -4.94 -7.45 23.32
C PHE A 145 -3.72 -6.80 23.99
N ARG A 146 -3.92 -5.67 24.70
CA ARG A 146 -2.88 -5.01 25.49
C ARG A 146 -2.53 -5.79 26.75
N LEU A 147 -3.53 -6.25 27.51
CA LEU A 147 -3.35 -6.93 28.79
C LEU A 147 -2.61 -8.27 28.62
N PHE A 148 -3.02 -9.05 27.64
CA PHE A 148 -2.43 -10.38 27.38
C PHE A 148 -1.26 -10.35 26.39
N ARG A 149 -0.82 -9.15 25.94
CA ARG A 149 0.26 -8.98 24.95
C ARG A 149 0.09 -9.87 23.70
N LEU A 150 -1.14 -10.07 23.25
CA LEU A 150 -1.46 -10.98 22.14
C LEU A 150 -0.84 -10.57 20.80
N ALA A 151 -0.44 -9.29 20.67
CA ALA A 151 0.25 -8.78 19.49
C ALA A 151 1.75 -9.11 19.47
N GLY A 152 2.30 -9.73 20.56
CA GLY A 152 3.72 -10.03 20.67
C GLY A 152 4.59 -8.78 20.48
N THR A 153 5.72 -8.94 19.79
CA THR A 153 6.66 -7.88 19.41
C THR A 153 6.40 -7.31 18.01
N ALA A 154 5.31 -7.72 17.33
CA ALA A 154 5.00 -7.22 15.99
C ALA A 154 4.84 -5.70 16.01
N PRO A 155 5.56 -4.96 15.13
CA PRO A 155 5.43 -3.50 15.04
C PRO A 155 4.00 -3.10 14.72
N LEU A 156 3.63 -1.87 15.08
CA LEU A 156 2.35 -1.32 14.63
C LEU A 156 2.39 -1.16 13.11
N PRO A 157 1.36 -1.60 12.39
CA PRO A 157 1.28 -1.30 10.97
C PRO A 157 1.25 0.21 10.78
N VAL A 158 2.15 0.70 9.94
CA VAL A 158 2.27 2.12 9.62
C VAL A 158 1.30 2.45 8.49
N THR A 159 0.56 3.53 8.67
CA THR A 159 -0.25 4.09 7.58
C THR A 159 0.70 4.95 6.73
N TYR A 160 0.90 4.61 5.48
CA TYR A 160 1.60 5.48 4.54
C TYR A 160 0.65 6.60 4.16
N GLU A 161 1.04 7.83 4.45
CA GLU A 161 0.33 9.02 3.98
C GLU A 161 0.68 9.22 2.50
N PHE A 162 -0.04 8.49 1.65
CA PHE A 162 -0.10 8.89 0.26
C PHE A 162 -1.05 10.09 0.21
N GLU A 163 -0.55 11.25 -0.18
CA GLU A 163 -1.43 12.34 -0.56
C GLU A 163 -2.29 11.85 -1.72
N ALA A 164 -3.56 11.56 -1.43
CA ALA A 164 -4.50 11.01 -2.42
C ALA A 164 -4.69 11.96 -3.62
N ASP A 165 -4.36 13.24 -3.44
CA ASP A 165 -4.44 14.27 -4.47
C ASP A 165 -3.16 14.36 -5.32
N ALA A 166 -2.08 13.68 -4.92
CA ALA A 166 -0.78 13.69 -5.63
C ALA A 166 -0.60 12.50 -6.60
N ILE A 167 -1.64 11.64 -6.72
CA ILE A 167 -1.58 10.44 -7.57
C ILE A 167 -2.57 10.53 -8.72
#